data_acb1f8802b856c5d967b8608796842f6
#
_entry.id   acb1f8802b856c5d967b8608796842f6
#
_cell.length_a   1.000
_cell.length_b   1.000
_cell.length_c   1.000
_cell.angle_alpha   90.00
_cell.angle_beta   90.00
_cell.angle_gamma   90.00
#
_symmetry.space_group_name_H-M   'P 1'
#
loop_
_entity.id
_entity.type
_entity.pdbx_description
1 polymer ?
#
loop_
_entity_poly.entity_id
_entity_poly.type
_entity_poly.pdbx_seq_one_letter_code
_entity_poly.pdbx_strand_id
1 'polypeptide(L)'
;MAQRVEHHPLDAAFAALLNNGLDGAGEALRILVNEASRIERNHFLNAQPHERTAERTDYANGFKPKTMMTRVGELTFDVPQVRGGGFYPSALEKGSRTEQALNIALAEMYVQGVSTRKVITVLQALLGPEVSISSTQVSRAAEQLDAGLAVWRERPLDETPYVFLDARYERVREGGQLVDCAVLVAVGITHSGHRRVLGVSVALSEAEVHWRAFLDSLVRRGLKGVKMIIADAHAGLNAARRATLPS
;
A
#
# COMPACT_ATOMS: atom_id res chain seq x y z
N MET A 1 -17.40 30.39 42.05
CA MET A 1 -17.51 29.17 41.23
C MET A 1 -16.82 29.45 39.91
N ALA A 2 -15.63 28.91 39.70
CA ALA A 2 -14.93 29.09 38.45
C ALA A 2 -15.57 28.15 37.42
N GLN A 3 -16.16 28.67 36.35
CA GLN A 3 -16.58 27.89 35.21
C GLN A 3 -15.34 27.25 34.62
N ARG A 4 -15.26 25.90 34.69
CA ARG A 4 -14.34 25.10 33.87
C ARG A 4 -14.74 25.36 32.42
N VAL A 5 -13.97 26.16 31.70
CA VAL A 5 -14.05 26.24 30.24
C VAL A 5 -13.66 24.85 29.75
N GLU A 6 -14.63 24.07 29.35
CA GLU A 6 -14.38 22.82 28.62
C GLU A 6 -13.77 23.21 27.25
N HIS A 7 -12.45 23.20 27.16
CA HIS A 7 -11.78 23.37 25.88
C HIS A 7 -12.17 22.20 24.98
N HIS A 8 -12.97 22.48 23.97
CA HIS A 8 -13.33 21.50 22.98
C HIS A 8 -12.04 21.01 22.27
N PRO A 9 -11.83 19.70 22.05
CA PRO A 9 -10.62 19.19 21.41
C PRO A 9 -10.29 19.87 20.06
N LEU A 10 -11.33 20.30 19.33
CA LEU A 10 -11.17 21.08 18.10
C LEU A 10 -10.47 22.42 18.34
N ASP A 11 -10.80 23.12 19.43
CA ASP A 11 -10.16 24.40 19.75
C ASP A 11 -8.66 24.21 20.03
N ALA A 12 -8.30 23.13 20.68
CA ALA A 12 -6.89 22.79 20.92
C ALA A 12 -6.16 22.45 19.61
N ALA A 13 -6.80 21.73 18.69
CA ALA A 13 -6.23 21.45 17.37
C ALA A 13 -6.05 22.71 16.53
N PHE A 14 -7.03 23.62 16.54
CA PHE A 14 -6.90 24.93 15.89
C PHE A 14 -5.83 25.80 16.55
N ALA A 15 -5.73 25.80 17.87
CA ALA A 15 -4.70 26.54 18.59
C ALA A 15 -3.28 26.04 18.21
N ALA A 16 -3.08 24.73 18.03
CA ALA A 16 -1.81 24.19 17.57
C ALA A 16 -1.40 24.77 16.19
N LEU A 17 -2.34 24.86 15.25
CA LEU A 17 -2.09 25.43 13.93
C LEU A 17 -1.92 26.97 13.96
N LEU A 18 -2.74 27.68 14.74
CA LEU A 18 -2.68 29.14 14.83
C LEU A 18 -1.37 29.63 15.46
N ASN A 19 -0.87 28.88 16.46
CA ASN A 19 0.34 29.28 17.19
C ASN A 19 1.62 28.87 16.48
N ASN A 20 1.62 27.75 15.75
CA ASN A 20 2.82 27.16 15.18
C ASN A 20 2.77 27.01 13.63
N GLY A 21 1.71 27.50 12.97
CA GLY A 21 1.54 27.30 11.54
C GLY A 21 1.50 25.81 11.16
N LEU A 22 2.14 25.47 10.05
CA LEU A 22 2.23 24.07 9.59
C LEU A 22 3.07 23.18 10.51
N ASP A 23 3.97 23.72 11.31
CA ASP A 23 4.74 22.94 12.29
C ASP A 23 3.82 22.39 13.41
N GLY A 24 2.68 23.03 13.64
CA GLY A 24 1.63 22.54 14.54
C GLY A 24 0.76 21.42 13.97
N ALA A 25 0.93 21.04 12.69
CA ALA A 25 0.06 20.06 12.03
C ALA A 25 0.11 18.68 12.68
N GLY A 26 1.27 18.25 13.17
CA GLY A 26 1.43 16.98 13.89
C GLY A 26 0.59 16.93 15.15
N GLU A 27 0.66 17.96 15.97
CA GLU A 27 -0.11 18.06 17.20
C GLU A 27 -1.63 18.17 16.93
N ALA A 28 -2.02 18.98 15.95
CA ALA A 28 -3.41 19.07 15.53
C ALA A 28 -3.95 17.71 15.06
N LEU A 29 -3.19 16.97 14.24
CA LEU A 29 -3.56 15.64 13.78
C LEU A 29 -3.68 14.65 14.96
N ARG A 30 -2.75 14.68 15.91
CA ARG A 30 -2.78 13.84 17.10
C ARG A 30 -4.06 14.04 17.88
N ILE A 31 -4.43 15.29 18.15
CA ILE A 31 -5.64 15.66 18.87
C ILE A 31 -6.90 15.16 18.14
N LEU A 32 -6.99 15.42 16.84
CA LEU A 32 -8.14 15.05 16.02
C LEU A 32 -8.32 13.52 15.94
N VAL A 33 -7.24 12.77 15.72
CA VAL A 33 -7.30 11.31 15.66
C VAL A 33 -7.66 10.70 17.00
N ASN A 34 -7.11 11.21 18.11
CA ASN A 34 -7.47 10.78 19.45
C ASN A 34 -8.96 11.01 19.74
N GLU A 35 -9.49 12.16 19.38
CA GLU A 35 -10.91 12.47 19.60
C GLU A 35 -11.83 11.65 18.70
N ALA A 36 -11.49 11.50 17.41
CA ALA A 36 -12.23 10.63 16.51
C ALA A 36 -12.28 9.19 17.03
N SER A 37 -11.15 8.66 17.52
CA SER A 37 -11.07 7.34 18.12
C SER A 37 -11.95 7.17 19.38
N ARG A 38 -12.07 8.24 20.19
CA ARG A 38 -12.97 8.27 21.38
C ARG A 38 -14.42 8.25 20.96
N ILE A 39 -14.79 9.05 19.98
CA ILE A 39 -16.16 9.09 19.41
C ILE A 39 -16.52 7.72 18.86
N GLU A 40 -15.65 7.11 18.07
CA GLU A 40 -15.86 5.79 17.48
C GLU A 40 -16.03 4.70 18.56
N ARG A 41 -15.22 4.74 19.64
CA ARG A 41 -15.42 3.84 20.78
C ARG A 41 -16.78 4.06 21.46
N ASN A 42 -17.22 5.31 21.64
CA ASN A 42 -18.51 5.59 22.26
C ASN A 42 -19.68 5.05 21.41
N HIS A 43 -19.58 5.15 20.08
CA HIS A 43 -20.53 4.54 19.15
C HIS A 43 -20.50 3.00 19.29
N PHE A 44 -19.32 2.39 19.32
CA PHE A 44 -19.16 0.92 19.53
C PHE A 44 -19.78 0.46 20.84
N LEU A 45 -19.64 1.24 21.91
CA LEU A 45 -20.20 0.94 23.23
C LEU A 45 -21.71 1.26 23.34
N ASN A 46 -22.27 1.92 22.34
CA ASN A 46 -23.63 2.45 22.35
C ASN A 46 -23.96 3.26 23.63
N ALA A 47 -22.99 4.03 24.12
CA ALA A 47 -23.10 4.86 25.33
C ALA A 47 -22.04 5.95 25.38
N GLN A 48 -22.42 7.13 25.89
CA GLN A 48 -21.50 8.21 26.21
C GLN A 48 -20.67 7.93 27.48
N PRO A 49 -19.57 8.67 27.69
CA PRO A 49 -18.81 8.60 28.92
C PRO A 49 -19.71 8.80 30.14
N HIS A 50 -19.60 7.91 31.14
CA HIS A 50 -20.38 7.93 32.39
C HIS A 50 -21.91 7.73 32.25
N GLU A 51 -22.42 7.56 31.04
CA GLU A 51 -23.82 7.26 30.80
C GLU A 51 -24.17 5.84 31.25
N ARG A 52 -25.32 5.65 31.89
CA ARG A 52 -25.91 4.36 32.27
C ARG A 52 -27.12 4.11 31.37
N THR A 53 -26.94 3.27 30.36
CA THR A 53 -28.02 2.86 29.44
C THR A 53 -28.09 1.33 29.37
N ALA A 54 -29.30 0.80 29.18
CA ALA A 54 -29.53 -0.64 28.98
C ALA A 54 -28.95 -1.13 27.62
N GLU A 55 -28.73 -0.22 26.69
CA GLU A 55 -28.22 -0.53 25.36
C GLU A 55 -26.69 -0.60 25.28
N ARG A 56 -26.01 -0.32 26.39
CA ARG A 56 -24.56 -0.39 26.44
C ARG A 56 -24.07 -1.80 26.19
N THR A 57 -23.17 -1.94 25.20
CA THR A 57 -22.65 -3.26 24.77
C THR A 57 -21.43 -3.72 25.58
N ASP A 58 -20.59 -2.78 26.07
CA ASP A 58 -19.37 -3.06 26.81
C ASP A 58 -18.90 -1.82 27.60
N TYR A 59 -17.76 -1.91 28.27
CA TYR A 59 -17.20 -0.84 29.11
C TYR A 59 -15.85 -0.35 28.58
N ALA A 60 -15.65 0.97 28.67
CA ALA A 60 -14.35 1.59 28.40
C ALA A 60 -13.28 1.08 29.38
N ASN A 61 -12.08 0.78 28.87
CA ASN A 61 -10.95 0.23 29.64
C ASN A 61 -9.67 1.05 29.44
N GLY A 62 -9.77 2.37 29.58
CA GLY A 62 -8.65 3.29 29.45
C GLY A 62 -8.13 3.43 28.02
N PHE A 63 -6.82 3.71 27.90
CA PHE A 63 -6.12 3.95 26.66
C PHE A 63 -4.78 3.23 26.65
N LYS A 64 -4.30 2.89 25.45
CA LYS A 64 -2.98 2.32 25.24
C LYS A 64 -2.21 3.20 24.26
N PRO A 65 -1.00 3.68 24.59
CA PRO A 65 -0.21 4.50 23.66
C PRO A 65 0.21 3.68 22.45
N LYS A 66 0.13 4.30 21.28
CA LYS A 66 0.63 3.77 20.01
C LYS A 66 1.42 4.83 19.28
N THR A 67 2.72 4.62 19.18
CA THR A 67 3.60 5.49 18.39
C THR A 67 3.63 5.02 16.95
N MET A 68 3.43 5.98 16.02
CA MET A 68 3.45 5.75 14.58
C MET A 68 4.25 6.85 13.88
N MET A 69 5.01 6.45 12.89
CA MET A 69 5.62 7.36 11.92
C MET A 69 4.56 7.78 10.90
N THR A 70 4.33 9.08 10.78
CA THR A 70 3.36 9.68 9.87
C THR A 70 4.04 10.65 8.90
N ARG A 71 3.32 11.12 7.90
CA ARG A 71 3.79 12.15 6.96
C ARG A 71 4.05 13.53 7.61
N VAL A 72 3.67 13.72 8.85
CA VAL A 72 3.94 14.94 9.65
C VAL A 72 4.86 14.66 10.84
N GLY A 73 5.64 13.58 10.78
CA GLY A 73 6.57 13.16 11.82
C GLY A 73 6.05 11.99 12.66
N GLU A 74 6.79 11.67 13.73
CA GLU A 74 6.42 10.63 14.68
C GLU A 74 5.35 11.15 15.65
N LEU A 75 4.23 10.45 15.74
CA LEU A 75 3.12 10.78 16.62
C LEU A 75 2.76 9.61 17.54
N THR A 76 2.45 9.93 18.80
CA THR A 76 1.93 8.95 19.75
C THR A 76 0.44 9.22 19.99
N PHE A 77 -0.38 8.25 19.61
CA PHE A 77 -1.84 8.27 19.77
C PHE A 77 -2.27 7.49 21.00
N ASP A 78 -3.36 7.93 21.64
CA ASP A 78 -4.01 7.26 22.75
C ASP A 78 -5.13 6.36 22.22
N VAL A 79 -4.81 5.08 21.97
CA VAL A 79 -5.76 4.09 21.43
C VAL A 79 -6.74 3.66 22.51
N PRO A 80 -8.03 4.02 22.39
CA PRO A 80 -9.01 3.66 23.42
C PRO A 80 -9.27 2.16 23.44
N GLN A 81 -9.42 1.62 24.66
CA GLN A 81 -9.63 0.19 24.91
C GLN A 81 -11.04 -0.06 25.43
N VAL A 82 -11.55 -1.27 25.22
CA VAL A 82 -12.80 -1.81 25.80
C VAL A 82 -12.51 -3.09 26.57
N ARG A 83 -13.33 -3.44 27.57
CA ARG A 83 -13.08 -4.60 28.44
C ARG A 83 -13.18 -5.93 27.72
N GLY A 84 -14.21 -6.15 26.92
CA GLY A 84 -14.44 -7.38 26.16
C GLY A 84 -13.56 -7.51 24.92
N GLY A 85 -12.80 -6.47 24.55
CA GLY A 85 -12.02 -6.46 23.32
C GLY A 85 -12.90 -6.21 22.08
N GLY A 86 -12.36 -6.54 20.89
CA GLY A 86 -13.12 -6.41 19.62
C GLY A 86 -13.16 -5.01 19.01
N PHE A 87 -12.78 -3.96 19.73
CA PHE A 87 -12.70 -2.60 19.23
C PHE A 87 -11.28 -2.21 18.86
N TYR A 88 -11.15 -1.55 17.74
CA TYR A 88 -9.92 -0.86 17.31
C TYR A 88 -10.29 0.32 16.42
N PRO A 89 -9.71 1.54 16.63
CA PRO A 89 -10.06 2.72 15.84
C PRO A 89 -9.77 2.54 14.35
N SER A 90 -10.70 2.93 13.50
CA SER A 90 -10.59 2.81 12.04
C SER A 90 -9.50 3.73 11.44
N ALA A 91 -9.24 4.87 12.10
CA ALA A 91 -8.19 5.80 11.68
C ALA A 91 -6.77 5.26 11.87
N LEU A 92 -6.59 4.16 12.64
CA LEU A 92 -5.29 3.58 12.98
C LEU A 92 -5.21 2.14 12.47
N GLU A 93 -4.24 1.85 11.64
CA GLU A 93 -4.01 0.49 11.16
C GLU A 93 -3.46 -0.41 12.29
N LYS A 94 -4.14 -1.53 12.56
CA LYS A 94 -3.73 -2.50 13.59
C LYS A 94 -2.43 -3.19 13.18
N GLY A 95 -1.43 -3.18 14.06
CA GLY A 95 -0.13 -3.82 13.80
C GLY A 95 0.87 -2.95 13.04
N SER A 96 0.44 -1.90 12.33
CA SER A 96 1.35 -0.97 11.66
C SER A 96 1.95 0.05 12.63
N ARG A 97 3.22 0.40 12.43
CA ARG A 97 3.92 1.50 13.10
C ARG A 97 4.24 2.66 12.16
N THR A 98 3.81 2.56 10.90
CA THR A 98 4.06 3.54 9.87
C THR A 98 2.76 3.78 9.11
N GLU A 99 2.47 5.02 8.79
CA GLU A 99 1.32 5.38 7.97
C GLU A 99 1.43 4.74 6.57
N GLN A 100 0.31 4.25 6.04
CA GLN A 100 0.27 3.57 4.74
C GLN A 100 0.83 4.42 3.60
N ALA A 101 0.52 5.72 3.57
CA ALA A 101 1.04 6.63 2.56
C ALA A 101 2.58 6.74 2.60
N LEU A 102 3.16 6.73 3.81
CA LEU A 102 4.61 6.73 3.98
C LEU A 102 5.22 5.40 3.56
N ASN A 103 4.58 4.27 3.87
CA ASN A 103 5.02 2.94 3.41
C ASN A 103 5.03 2.85 1.87
N ILE A 104 4.02 3.40 1.20
CA ILE A 104 3.97 3.45 -0.27
C ILE A 104 5.12 4.30 -0.82
N ALA A 105 5.38 5.47 -0.22
CA ALA A 105 6.49 6.34 -0.63
C ALA A 105 7.86 5.66 -0.43
N LEU A 106 8.05 4.93 0.68
CA LEU A 106 9.25 4.15 0.94
C LEU A 106 9.45 3.04 -0.10
N ALA A 107 8.40 2.29 -0.40
CA ALA A 107 8.43 1.23 -1.40
C ALA A 107 8.73 1.79 -2.80
N GLU A 108 8.10 2.92 -3.17
CA GLU A 108 8.34 3.59 -4.45
C GLU A 108 9.80 4.08 -4.57
N MET A 109 10.33 4.74 -3.55
CA MET A 109 11.74 5.15 -3.56
C MET A 109 12.69 3.94 -3.71
N TYR A 110 12.37 2.82 -3.08
CA TYR A 110 13.15 1.58 -3.21
C TYR A 110 13.10 1.04 -4.64
N VAL A 111 11.91 0.97 -5.25
CA VAL A 111 11.72 0.52 -6.64
C VAL A 111 12.49 1.41 -7.62
N GLN A 112 12.52 2.73 -7.37
CA GLN A 112 13.31 3.69 -8.16
C GLN A 112 14.83 3.58 -7.93
N GLY A 113 15.28 2.60 -7.15
CA GLY A 113 16.70 2.34 -6.90
C GLY A 113 17.37 3.31 -5.91
N VAL A 114 16.57 4.05 -5.13
CA VAL A 114 17.09 4.90 -4.07
C VAL A 114 17.64 4.02 -2.96
N SER A 115 18.93 4.14 -2.63
CA SER A 115 19.53 3.35 -1.55
C SER A 115 18.85 3.65 -0.21
N THR A 116 18.78 2.66 0.69
CA THR A 116 18.14 2.82 2.01
C THR A 116 18.70 3.99 2.82
N ARG A 117 20.01 4.28 2.68
CA ARG A 117 20.64 5.45 3.31
C ARG A 117 20.10 6.77 2.74
N LYS A 118 19.95 6.87 1.42
CA LYS A 118 19.37 8.06 0.77
C LYS A 118 17.90 8.22 1.11
N VAL A 119 17.14 7.14 1.23
CA VAL A 119 15.74 7.18 1.70
C VAL A 119 15.66 7.86 3.05
N ILE A 120 16.50 7.44 4.02
CA ILE A 120 16.55 8.06 5.36
C ILE A 120 16.87 9.55 5.26
N THR A 121 17.87 9.94 4.46
CA THR A 121 18.26 11.34 4.26
C THR A 121 17.11 12.17 3.68
N VAL A 122 16.39 11.65 2.68
CA VAL A 122 15.22 12.33 2.09
C VAL A 122 14.12 12.52 3.12
N LEU A 123 13.84 11.49 3.91
CA LEU A 123 12.80 11.58 4.94
C LEU A 123 13.18 12.56 6.07
N GLN A 124 14.43 12.58 6.50
CA GLN A 124 14.91 13.56 7.47
C GLN A 124 14.83 14.99 6.94
N ALA A 125 15.08 15.19 5.65
CA ALA A 125 14.90 16.51 5.02
C ALA A 125 13.43 16.94 4.91
N LEU A 126 12.51 15.99 4.75
CA LEU A 126 11.08 16.28 4.60
C LEU A 126 10.34 16.38 5.94
N LEU A 127 10.66 15.51 6.89
CA LEU A 127 9.91 15.32 8.14
C LEU A 127 10.66 15.80 9.38
N GLY A 128 11.89 16.26 9.22
CA GLY A 128 12.76 16.73 10.30
C GLY A 128 13.83 15.72 10.72
N PRO A 129 14.90 16.21 11.37
CA PRO A 129 16.09 15.40 11.72
C PRO A 129 15.80 14.31 12.76
N GLU A 130 14.74 14.45 13.54
CA GLU A 130 14.31 13.49 14.57
C GLU A 130 13.69 12.21 13.98
N VAL A 131 13.41 12.20 12.67
CA VAL A 131 12.83 11.03 12.01
C VAL A 131 13.85 9.89 11.97
N SER A 132 13.52 8.81 12.65
CA SER A 132 14.31 7.58 12.70
C SER A 132 13.56 6.46 11.98
N ILE A 133 13.94 6.23 10.72
CA ILE A 133 13.50 5.06 9.96
C ILE A 133 14.71 4.14 9.77
N SER A 134 14.58 2.91 10.24
CA SER A 134 15.65 1.93 10.08
C SER A 134 15.65 1.34 8.64
N SER A 135 16.82 0.85 8.20
CA SER A 135 16.93 0.10 6.94
C SER A 135 15.95 -1.10 6.90
N THR A 136 15.69 -1.72 8.05
CA THR A 136 14.74 -2.81 8.20
C THR A 136 13.29 -2.36 7.90
N GLN A 137 12.90 -1.14 8.27
CA GLN A 137 11.56 -0.62 7.95
C GLN A 137 11.40 -0.36 6.45
N VAL A 138 12.45 0.15 5.79
CA VAL A 138 12.46 0.31 4.32
C VAL A 138 12.35 -1.05 3.63
N SER A 139 13.10 -2.06 4.08
CA SER A 139 13.03 -3.43 3.54
C SER A 139 11.64 -4.06 3.74
N ARG A 140 11.01 -3.86 4.90
CA ARG A 140 9.64 -4.34 5.17
C ARG A 140 8.59 -3.68 4.27
N ALA A 141 8.75 -2.39 3.95
CA ALA A 141 7.86 -1.72 3.00
C ALA A 141 7.99 -2.34 1.60
N ALA A 142 9.21 -2.71 1.18
CA ALA A 142 9.45 -3.43 -0.08
C ALA A 142 8.84 -4.86 -0.05
N GLU A 143 9.01 -5.60 1.05
CA GLU A 143 8.39 -6.93 1.22
C GLU A 143 6.86 -6.90 1.11
N GLN A 144 6.21 -5.86 1.65
CA GLN A 144 4.75 -5.67 1.51
C GLN A 144 4.36 -5.42 0.04
N LEU A 145 5.18 -4.65 -0.71
CA LEU A 145 4.98 -4.45 -2.14
C LEU A 145 5.13 -5.79 -2.89
N ASP A 146 6.15 -6.57 -2.58
CA ASP A 146 6.38 -7.89 -3.20
C ASP A 146 5.21 -8.84 -2.95
N ALA A 147 4.66 -8.87 -1.73
CA ALA A 147 3.48 -9.65 -1.39
C ALA A 147 2.25 -9.19 -2.21
N GLY A 148 2.03 -7.88 -2.33
CA GLY A 148 0.97 -7.31 -3.16
C GLY A 148 1.13 -7.66 -4.65
N LEU A 149 2.35 -7.60 -5.16
CA LEU A 149 2.68 -7.99 -6.53
C LEU A 149 2.47 -9.49 -6.77
N ALA A 150 2.77 -10.35 -5.79
CA ALA A 150 2.52 -11.79 -5.89
C ALA A 150 1.02 -12.08 -6.03
N VAL A 151 0.18 -11.46 -5.19
CA VAL A 151 -1.29 -11.56 -5.30
C VAL A 151 -1.77 -11.04 -6.66
N TRP A 152 -1.25 -9.90 -7.11
CA TRP A 152 -1.59 -9.32 -8.41
C TRP A 152 -1.19 -10.24 -9.57
N ARG A 153 -0.03 -10.89 -9.51
CA ARG A 153 0.45 -11.84 -10.54
C ARG A 153 -0.46 -13.07 -10.67
N GLU A 154 -1.00 -13.56 -9.57
CA GLU A 154 -1.83 -14.76 -9.54
C GLU A 154 -3.34 -14.47 -9.66
N ARG A 155 -3.76 -13.20 -9.77
CA ARG A 155 -5.17 -12.85 -9.86
C ARG A 155 -5.85 -13.50 -11.07
N PRO A 156 -7.12 -13.93 -10.96
CA PRO A 156 -7.91 -14.43 -12.08
C PRO A 156 -8.01 -13.41 -13.21
N LEU A 157 -8.03 -13.92 -14.44
CA LEU A 157 -8.24 -13.11 -15.64
C LEU A 157 -9.61 -13.41 -16.23
N ASP A 158 -10.20 -12.35 -16.81
CA ASP A 158 -11.49 -12.41 -17.48
C ASP A 158 -11.31 -12.63 -18.99
N GLU A 159 -12.41 -12.84 -19.68
CA GLU A 159 -12.46 -12.88 -21.14
C GLU A 159 -11.89 -11.58 -21.73
N THR A 160 -10.92 -11.72 -22.65
CA THR A 160 -10.16 -10.61 -23.19
C THR A 160 -9.99 -10.79 -24.70
N PRO A 161 -10.79 -10.05 -25.52
CA PRO A 161 -10.80 -10.28 -26.97
C PRO A 161 -9.55 -9.80 -27.70
N TYR A 162 -8.85 -8.81 -27.21
CA TYR A 162 -7.66 -8.25 -27.83
C TYR A 162 -6.49 -8.26 -26.85
N VAL A 163 -5.35 -8.83 -27.28
CA VAL A 163 -4.16 -8.95 -26.45
C VAL A 163 -2.95 -8.38 -27.18
N PHE A 164 -2.22 -7.50 -26.53
CA PHE A 164 -0.94 -6.97 -26.95
C PHE A 164 0.15 -7.72 -26.18
N LEU A 165 1.14 -8.22 -26.91
CA LEU A 165 2.32 -8.87 -26.34
C LEU A 165 3.55 -8.10 -26.79
N ASP A 166 4.40 -7.75 -25.85
CA ASP A 166 5.60 -6.96 -26.06
C ASP A 166 6.70 -7.41 -25.11
N ALA A 167 7.95 -7.20 -25.50
CA ALA A 167 9.09 -7.43 -24.63
C ALA A 167 10.03 -6.23 -24.65
N ARG A 168 10.57 -5.93 -23.48
CA ARG A 168 11.56 -4.87 -23.31
C ARG A 168 12.78 -5.43 -22.57
N TYR A 169 13.97 -5.12 -23.06
CA TYR A 169 15.21 -5.46 -22.37
C TYR A 169 15.54 -4.43 -21.30
N GLU A 170 15.83 -4.91 -20.10
CA GLU A 170 16.26 -4.10 -18.96
C GLU A 170 17.52 -4.70 -18.36
N ARG A 171 18.42 -3.83 -17.90
CA ARG A 171 19.62 -4.26 -17.16
C ARG A 171 19.30 -4.40 -15.69
N VAL A 172 19.44 -5.60 -15.18
CA VAL A 172 19.24 -5.90 -13.77
C VAL A 172 20.56 -6.34 -13.12
N ARG A 173 20.71 -6.09 -11.83
CA ARG A 173 21.85 -6.58 -11.07
C ARG A 173 21.48 -7.90 -10.40
N GLU A 174 22.13 -8.97 -10.81
CA GLU A 174 21.98 -10.31 -10.24
C GLU A 174 23.35 -10.85 -9.85
N GLY A 175 23.49 -11.37 -8.62
CA GLY A 175 24.77 -11.90 -8.14
C GLY A 175 25.96 -10.93 -8.19
N GLY A 176 25.69 -9.60 -8.17
CA GLY A 176 26.73 -8.57 -8.28
C GLY A 176 27.10 -8.19 -9.72
N GLN A 177 26.59 -8.88 -10.73
CA GLN A 177 26.80 -8.60 -12.15
C GLN A 177 25.61 -7.89 -12.78
N LEU A 178 25.82 -7.14 -13.87
CA LEU A 178 24.75 -6.58 -14.69
C LEU A 178 24.37 -7.61 -15.77
N VAL A 179 23.12 -8.02 -15.76
CA VAL A 179 22.55 -8.99 -16.71
C VAL A 179 21.42 -8.31 -17.47
N ASP A 180 21.39 -8.48 -18.79
CA ASP A 180 20.26 -8.05 -19.61
C ASP A 180 19.13 -9.09 -19.47
N CYS A 181 17.93 -8.64 -19.07
CA CYS A 181 16.75 -9.47 -18.93
C CYS A 181 15.64 -8.95 -19.84
N ALA A 182 14.90 -9.88 -20.44
CA ALA A 182 13.68 -9.55 -21.18
C ALA A 182 12.50 -9.44 -20.19
N VAL A 183 11.82 -8.30 -20.20
CA VAL A 183 10.57 -8.09 -19.48
C VAL A 183 9.43 -8.31 -20.45
N LEU A 184 8.78 -9.47 -20.34
CA LEU A 184 7.64 -9.86 -21.17
C LEU A 184 6.37 -9.27 -20.59
N VAL A 185 5.59 -8.59 -21.40
CA VAL A 185 4.37 -7.88 -20.98
C VAL A 185 3.18 -8.32 -21.83
N ALA A 186 2.05 -8.57 -21.18
CA ALA A 186 0.77 -8.78 -21.82
C ALA A 186 -0.24 -7.74 -21.38
N VAL A 187 -0.82 -7.02 -22.33
CA VAL A 187 -1.87 -6.01 -22.11
C VAL A 187 -3.12 -6.45 -22.86
N GLY A 188 -4.25 -6.54 -22.16
CA GLY A 188 -5.54 -6.86 -22.75
C GLY A 188 -6.44 -5.64 -22.92
N ILE A 189 -7.36 -5.71 -23.88
CA ILE A 189 -8.50 -4.80 -23.97
C ILE A 189 -9.75 -5.62 -23.66
N THR A 190 -10.48 -5.18 -22.65
CA THR A 190 -11.74 -5.81 -22.22
C THR A 190 -12.87 -5.50 -23.20
N HIS A 191 -14.01 -6.22 -23.07
CA HIS A 191 -15.22 -5.90 -23.85
C HIS A 191 -15.73 -4.47 -23.66
N SER A 192 -15.43 -3.84 -22.52
CA SER A 192 -15.77 -2.44 -22.24
C SER A 192 -14.75 -1.42 -22.81
N GLY A 193 -13.74 -1.87 -23.55
CA GLY A 193 -12.74 -1.02 -24.19
C GLY A 193 -11.58 -0.58 -23.28
N HIS A 194 -11.56 -1.02 -22.01
CA HIS A 194 -10.49 -0.64 -21.08
C HIS A 194 -9.23 -1.48 -21.26
N ARG A 195 -8.08 -0.83 -21.19
CA ARG A 195 -6.78 -1.51 -21.17
C ARG A 195 -6.48 -2.04 -19.76
N ARG A 196 -6.01 -3.28 -19.68
CA ARG A 196 -5.55 -3.92 -18.44
C ARG A 196 -4.25 -4.65 -18.68
N VAL A 197 -3.27 -4.46 -17.82
CA VAL A 197 -2.06 -5.31 -17.83
C VAL A 197 -2.49 -6.69 -17.34
N LEU A 198 -2.38 -7.72 -18.17
CA LEU A 198 -2.74 -9.09 -17.85
C LEU A 198 -1.66 -9.79 -17.02
N GLY A 199 -0.41 -9.54 -17.37
CA GLY A 199 0.75 -10.10 -16.69
C GLY A 199 2.05 -9.45 -17.11
N VAL A 200 3.06 -9.68 -16.29
CA VAL A 200 4.46 -9.33 -16.54
C VAL A 200 5.32 -10.51 -16.09
N SER A 201 6.32 -10.88 -16.90
CA SER A 201 7.32 -11.90 -16.56
C SER A 201 8.71 -11.40 -16.89
N VAL A 202 9.69 -11.74 -16.06
CA VAL A 202 11.09 -11.45 -16.31
C VAL A 202 11.78 -12.75 -16.72
N ALA A 203 12.51 -12.71 -17.81
CA ALA A 203 13.21 -13.85 -18.39
C ALA A 203 14.61 -13.42 -18.88
N LEU A 204 15.50 -14.39 -19.07
CA LEU A 204 16.84 -14.10 -19.57
C LEU A 204 16.86 -13.68 -21.05
N SER A 205 15.80 -14.02 -21.81
CA SER A 205 15.68 -13.70 -23.23
C SER A 205 14.24 -13.85 -23.71
N GLU A 206 13.98 -13.45 -24.95
CA GLU A 206 12.70 -13.66 -25.66
C GLU A 206 12.62 -15.04 -26.34
N ALA A 207 13.30 -16.06 -25.82
CA ALA A 207 13.21 -17.41 -26.35
C ALA A 207 11.78 -17.98 -26.22
N GLU A 208 11.42 -18.88 -27.14
CA GLU A 208 10.11 -19.55 -27.17
C GLU A 208 9.71 -20.14 -25.82
N VAL A 209 10.65 -20.75 -25.10
CA VAL A 209 10.40 -21.40 -23.80
C VAL A 209 9.88 -20.38 -22.75
N HIS A 210 10.41 -19.18 -22.73
CA HIS A 210 10.02 -18.15 -21.79
C HIS A 210 8.66 -17.54 -22.15
N TRP A 211 8.43 -17.28 -23.43
CA TRP A 211 7.13 -16.83 -23.91
C TRP A 211 6.05 -17.89 -23.67
N ARG A 212 6.35 -19.19 -23.90
CA ARG A 212 5.40 -20.28 -23.64
C ARG A 212 5.02 -20.34 -22.16
N ALA A 213 6.00 -20.35 -21.26
CA ALA A 213 5.75 -20.36 -19.82
C ALA A 213 4.91 -19.15 -19.38
N PHE A 214 5.16 -17.96 -19.93
CA PHE A 214 4.40 -16.76 -19.65
C PHE A 214 2.95 -16.87 -20.15
N LEU A 215 2.72 -17.26 -21.40
CA LEU A 215 1.38 -17.41 -21.98
C LEU A 215 0.59 -18.52 -21.27
N ASP A 216 1.20 -19.65 -20.93
CA ASP A 216 0.58 -20.72 -20.14
C ASP A 216 0.12 -20.20 -18.76
N SER A 217 0.89 -19.31 -18.14
CA SER A 217 0.49 -18.69 -16.88
C SER A 217 -0.77 -17.85 -17.02
N LEU A 218 -0.92 -17.10 -18.13
CA LEU A 218 -2.12 -16.29 -18.40
C LEU A 218 -3.34 -17.19 -18.64
N VAL A 219 -3.17 -18.26 -19.41
CA VAL A 219 -4.25 -19.23 -19.67
C VAL A 219 -4.70 -19.92 -18.38
N ARG A 220 -3.77 -20.39 -17.55
CA ARG A 220 -4.10 -20.99 -16.24
C ARG A 220 -4.87 -20.03 -15.33
N ARG A 221 -4.62 -18.75 -15.43
CA ARG A 221 -5.31 -17.70 -14.68
C ARG A 221 -6.67 -17.31 -15.29
N GLY A 222 -7.08 -17.93 -16.39
CA GLY A 222 -8.39 -17.78 -17.00
C GLY A 222 -8.44 -16.89 -18.25
N LEU A 223 -7.31 -16.53 -18.87
CA LEU A 223 -7.30 -15.84 -20.16
C LEU A 223 -8.03 -16.69 -21.21
N LYS A 224 -9.11 -16.16 -21.75
CA LYS A 224 -9.93 -16.81 -22.78
C LYS A 224 -10.61 -15.79 -23.68
N GLY A 225 -11.21 -16.27 -24.77
CA GLY A 225 -11.96 -15.42 -25.71
C GLY A 225 -11.08 -14.50 -26.56
N VAL A 226 -9.79 -14.80 -26.70
CA VAL A 226 -8.85 -14.00 -27.48
C VAL A 226 -9.19 -14.11 -28.97
N LYS A 227 -9.53 -12.99 -29.60
CA LYS A 227 -9.88 -12.86 -31.03
C LYS A 227 -8.74 -12.33 -31.86
N MET A 228 -7.86 -11.49 -31.27
CA MET A 228 -6.73 -10.89 -31.96
C MET A 228 -5.55 -10.72 -30.99
N ILE A 229 -4.36 -11.04 -31.48
CA ILE A 229 -3.10 -10.80 -30.78
C ILE A 229 -2.28 -9.83 -31.63
N ILE A 230 -1.82 -8.74 -31.02
CA ILE A 230 -0.94 -7.74 -31.59
C ILE A 230 0.43 -7.92 -30.94
N ALA A 231 1.44 -8.21 -31.77
CA ALA A 231 2.81 -8.43 -31.32
C ALA A 231 3.78 -8.12 -32.45
N ASP A 232 5.04 -7.97 -32.11
CA ASP A 232 6.09 -7.93 -33.13
C ASP A 232 6.29 -9.30 -33.81
N ALA A 233 7.13 -9.35 -34.83
CA ALA A 233 7.40 -10.56 -35.63
C ALA A 233 8.47 -11.48 -35.01
N HIS A 234 8.72 -11.39 -33.69
CA HIS A 234 9.74 -12.20 -33.03
C HIS A 234 9.44 -13.71 -33.13
N ALA A 235 10.42 -14.49 -33.59
CA ALA A 235 10.24 -15.92 -33.90
C ALA A 235 9.81 -16.74 -32.66
N GLY A 236 10.45 -16.53 -31.50
CA GLY A 236 10.14 -17.22 -30.25
C GLY A 236 8.71 -16.93 -29.76
N LEU A 237 8.27 -15.68 -29.83
CA LEU A 237 6.90 -15.28 -29.49
C LEU A 237 5.88 -15.94 -30.44
N ASN A 238 6.13 -15.93 -31.74
CA ASN A 238 5.23 -16.52 -32.73
C ASN A 238 5.09 -18.06 -32.53
N ALA A 239 6.17 -18.76 -32.22
CA ALA A 239 6.15 -20.19 -31.94
C ALA A 239 5.35 -20.47 -30.63
N ALA A 240 5.63 -19.75 -29.55
CA ALA A 240 4.93 -19.88 -28.28
C ALA A 240 3.42 -19.61 -28.41
N ARG A 241 3.05 -18.54 -29.11
CA ARG A 241 1.64 -18.18 -29.35
C ARG A 241 0.86 -19.27 -30.04
N ARG A 242 1.40 -19.85 -31.14
CA ARG A 242 0.74 -20.94 -31.86
C ARG A 242 0.54 -22.19 -31.01
N ALA A 243 1.43 -22.44 -30.07
CA ALA A 243 1.37 -23.59 -29.19
C ALA A 243 0.40 -23.44 -28.01
N THR A 244 0.28 -22.19 -27.48
CA THR A 244 -0.47 -21.93 -26.24
C THR A 244 -1.83 -21.29 -26.46
N LEU A 245 -1.96 -20.43 -27.47
CA LEU A 245 -3.18 -19.71 -27.82
C LEU A 245 -3.60 -20.04 -29.27
N PRO A 246 -4.08 -21.25 -29.53
CA PRO A 246 -4.57 -21.60 -30.86
C PRO A 246 -5.75 -20.71 -31.22
N SER A 247 -5.72 -20.10 -32.40
CA SER A 247 -6.77 -19.27 -33.00
C SER A 247 -8.00 -20.08 -33.35
#